data_85ab17280631f4b7f3015b9f9ab015f0
#
_entry.id   85ab17280631f4b7f3015b9f9ab015f0
#
_cell.length_a   1.000
_cell.length_b   1.000
_cell.length_c   1.000
_cell.angle_alpha   90.00
_cell.angle_beta   90.00
_cell.angle_gamma   90.00
#
_symmetry.space_group_name_H-M   'P 1'
#
loop_
_entity.id
_entity.type
_entity.pdbx_description
1 polymer ?
#
loop_
_entity_poly.entity_id
_entity_poly.type
_entity_poly.pdbx_seq_one_letter_code
_entity_poly.pdbx_strand_id
1 'polypeptide(L)'
;QMCIRDRYRWDDMRRDVSTLCREIALDKFDPQVIVGLSRGGLTPGVMMSHWLQKPFKPIRTSLRDYQEWEDYLPRKTDERVLIVDDICDSGETFHKIKSYIKGPRLNQPLELPVEVRFASLWWNNECDFEPHYYVQECAKDTEGIWIHFPWEHWWNAPV
;
A
#
# COMPACT_ATOMS: atom_id res chain seq x y z
N GLN A 1 -26.83 1.79 -9.86
CA GLN A 1 -26.17 1.08 -10.98
C GLN A 1 -24.71 0.85 -10.61
N MET A 2 -24.38 -0.39 -10.29
CA MET A 2 -22.98 -0.74 -10.06
C MET A 2 -22.22 -0.74 -11.39
N CYS A 3 -21.27 0.15 -11.51
CA CYS A 3 -20.37 0.18 -12.65
C CYS A 3 -19.59 -1.14 -12.74
N ILE A 4 -19.37 -1.66 -13.95
CA ILE A 4 -18.64 -2.94 -14.18
C ILE A 4 -17.22 -2.92 -13.60
N ARG A 5 -16.64 -1.75 -13.37
CA ARG A 5 -15.34 -1.53 -12.75
C ARG A 5 -15.31 -1.80 -11.24
N ASP A 6 -16.47 -1.92 -10.60
CA ASP A 6 -16.57 -2.16 -9.15
C ASP A 6 -16.18 -3.58 -8.76
N ARG A 7 -16.06 -4.49 -9.71
CA ARG A 7 -15.70 -5.89 -9.46
C ARG A 7 -14.25 -6.16 -9.81
N TYR A 8 -13.40 -5.97 -8.83
CA TYR A 8 -11.99 -6.35 -8.92
C TYR A 8 -11.84 -7.81 -8.49
N ARG A 9 -11.42 -8.68 -9.41
CA ARG A 9 -11.37 -10.13 -9.20
C ARG A 9 -9.96 -10.59 -8.80
N TRP A 10 -9.87 -11.81 -8.28
CA TRP A 10 -8.59 -12.45 -7.96
C TRP A 10 -7.60 -12.45 -9.14
N ASP A 11 -8.09 -12.76 -10.34
CA ASP A 11 -7.26 -12.75 -11.55
C ASP A 11 -6.77 -11.34 -11.92
N ASP A 12 -7.62 -10.33 -11.74
CA ASP A 12 -7.24 -8.93 -11.96
C ASP A 12 -6.15 -8.52 -10.98
N MET A 13 -6.33 -8.83 -9.71
CA MET A 13 -5.34 -8.55 -8.68
C MET A 13 -4.02 -9.28 -8.93
N ARG A 14 -4.06 -10.55 -9.28
CA ARG A 14 -2.86 -11.33 -9.59
C ARG A 14 -2.06 -10.72 -10.72
N ARG A 15 -2.74 -10.31 -11.79
CA ARG A 15 -2.14 -9.62 -12.93
C ARG A 15 -1.51 -8.29 -12.48
N ASP A 16 -2.25 -7.50 -11.73
CA ASP A 16 -1.83 -6.17 -11.32
C ASP A 16 -0.67 -6.21 -10.31
N VAL A 17 -0.70 -7.12 -9.35
CA VAL A 17 0.45 -7.35 -8.46
C VAL A 17 1.70 -7.74 -9.25
N SER A 18 1.55 -8.61 -10.24
CA SER A 18 2.66 -8.99 -11.12
C SER A 18 3.21 -7.78 -11.88
N THR A 19 2.34 -6.90 -12.37
CA THR A 19 2.73 -5.65 -13.04
C THR A 19 3.50 -4.73 -12.11
N LEU A 20 3.01 -4.51 -10.89
CA LEU A 20 3.71 -3.70 -9.87
C LEU A 20 5.10 -4.25 -9.57
N CYS A 21 5.21 -5.55 -9.36
CA CYS A 21 6.49 -6.17 -9.05
C CYS A 21 7.50 -6.02 -10.19
N ARG A 22 7.05 -6.13 -11.43
CA ARG A 22 7.90 -5.89 -12.60
C ARG A 22 8.35 -4.44 -12.70
N GLU A 23 7.46 -3.49 -12.48
CA GLU A 23 7.79 -2.06 -12.47
C GLU A 23 8.84 -1.74 -11.41
N ILE A 24 8.64 -2.25 -10.18
CA ILE A 24 9.57 -2.06 -9.08
C ILE A 24 10.94 -2.66 -9.41
N ALA A 25 10.97 -3.86 -9.99
CA ALA A 25 12.20 -4.51 -10.40
C ALA A 25 12.93 -3.74 -11.51
N LEU A 26 12.20 -3.23 -12.50
CA LEU A 26 12.76 -2.43 -13.60
C LEU A 26 13.31 -1.08 -13.11
N ASP A 27 12.64 -0.49 -12.14
CA ASP A 27 13.05 0.78 -11.52
C ASP A 27 14.26 0.61 -10.57
N LYS A 28 14.64 -0.62 -10.27
CA LYS A 28 15.79 -0.97 -9.43
C LYS A 28 15.73 -0.38 -8.02
N PHE A 29 14.53 -0.18 -7.52
CA PHE A 29 14.34 0.31 -6.15
C PHE A 29 14.88 -0.67 -5.11
N ASP A 30 14.72 -1.95 -5.34
CA ASP A 30 15.21 -3.04 -4.47
C ASP A 30 14.92 -2.80 -2.99
N PRO A 31 13.63 -2.81 -2.57
CA PRO A 31 13.28 -2.59 -1.17
C PRO A 31 13.86 -3.67 -0.28
N GLN A 32 14.32 -3.31 0.91
CA GLN A 32 14.80 -4.26 1.92
C GLN A 32 13.67 -4.89 2.72
N VAL A 33 12.55 -4.19 2.83
CA VAL A 33 11.34 -4.66 3.50
C VAL A 33 10.10 -4.12 2.82
N ILE A 34 9.07 -4.96 2.77
CA ILE A 34 7.75 -4.59 2.30
C ILE A 34 6.82 -4.50 3.51
N VAL A 35 6.15 -3.36 3.63
CA VAL A 35 5.23 -3.08 4.72
C VAL A 35 3.82 -3.02 4.15
N GLY A 36 2.97 -3.96 4.56
CA GLY A 36 1.57 -4.00 4.16
C GLY A 36 0.67 -3.32 5.19
N LEU A 37 -0.18 -2.43 4.72
CA LEU A 37 -1.12 -1.73 5.58
C LEU A 37 -2.34 -2.61 5.83
N SER A 38 -2.60 -2.93 7.09
CA SER A 38 -3.77 -3.69 7.49
C SER A 38 -5.04 -2.86 7.23
N ARG A 39 -6.08 -3.41 6.57
CA ARG A 39 -6.16 -4.80 6.14
C ARG A 39 -5.89 -4.96 4.64
N GLY A 40 -6.28 -4.00 3.82
CA GLY A 40 -6.27 -4.09 2.37
C GLY A 40 -4.90 -4.32 1.74
N GLY A 41 -3.85 -3.81 2.37
CA GLY A 41 -2.48 -3.97 1.91
C GLY A 41 -1.84 -5.32 2.28
N LEU A 42 -2.50 -6.15 3.10
CA LEU A 42 -1.92 -7.41 3.54
C LEU A 42 -1.80 -8.42 2.40
N THR A 43 -2.87 -8.67 1.68
CA THR A 43 -2.86 -9.64 0.58
C THR A 43 -1.90 -9.25 -0.55
N PRO A 44 -2.00 -8.04 -1.15
CA PRO A 44 -1.04 -7.65 -2.18
C PRO A 44 0.39 -7.54 -1.63
N GLY A 45 0.57 -7.07 -0.40
CA GLY A 45 1.89 -6.95 0.21
C GLY A 45 2.58 -8.30 0.40
N VAL A 46 1.86 -9.31 0.87
CA VAL A 46 2.37 -10.69 0.99
C VAL A 46 2.74 -11.25 -0.39
N MET A 47 1.89 -11.06 -1.38
CA MET A 47 2.17 -11.52 -2.75
C MET A 47 3.43 -10.86 -3.32
N MET A 48 3.58 -9.56 -3.11
CA MET A 48 4.77 -8.81 -3.54
C MET A 48 6.02 -9.28 -2.81
N SER A 49 5.91 -9.55 -1.51
CA SER A 49 6.99 -10.11 -0.69
C SER A 49 7.52 -11.43 -1.25
N HIS A 50 6.61 -12.33 -1.65
CA HIS A 50 6.99 -13.58 -2.28
C HIS A 50 7.65 -13.37 -3.64
N TRP A 51 7.07 -12.52 -4.48
CA TRP A 51 7.59 -12.27 -5.82
C TRP A 51 8.98 -11.61 -5.78
N LEU A 52 9.14 -10.58 -4.95
CA LEU A 52 10.39 -9.82 -4.81
C LEU A 52 11.40 -10.52 -3.89
N GLN A 53 10.99 -11.57 -3.17
CA GLN A 53 11.80 -12.29 -2.17
C GLN A 53 12.36 -11.33 -1.09
N LYS A 54 11.45 -10.55 -0.51
CA LYS A 54 11.77 -9.58 0.54
C LYS A 54 10.97 -9.87 1.81
N PRO A 55 11.52 -9.54 2.99
CA PRO A 55 10.76 -9.62 4.24
C PRO A 55 9.47 -8.79 4.18
N PHE A 56 8.44 -9.26 4.87
CA PHE A 56 7.14 -8.60 4.97
C PHE A 56 6.83 -8.26 6.43
N LYS A 57 6.34 -7.04 6.66
CA LYS A 57 5.86 -6.58 7.96
C LYS A 57 4.47 -5.95 7.80
N PRO A 58 3.48 -6.39 8.60
CA PRO A 58 2.18 -5.71 8.61
C PRO A 58 2.20 -4.49 9.53
N ILE A 59 1.48 -3.44 9.14
CA ILE A 59 1.18 -2.30 10.02
C ILE A 59 -0.33 -2.13 10.15
N ARG A 60 -0.79 -1.93 11.35
CA ARG A 60 -2.17 -1.57 11.65
C ARG A 60 -2.40 -0.10 11.36
N THR A 61 -3.34 0.22 10.49
CA THR A 61 -3.64 1.61 10.10
C THR A 61 -4.76 2.27 10.90
N SER A 62 -5.37 1.55 11.84
CA SER A 62 -6.39 2.16 12.67
C SER A 62 -5.76 3.23 13.56
N LEU A 63 -6.17 4.44 13.33
CA LEU A 63 -5.60 5.70 13.84
C LEU A 63 -5.70 5.91 15.36
N ARG A 64 -6.22 4.95 16.09
CA ARG A 64 -6.48 5.12 17.53
C ARG A 64 -5.33 4.67 18.43
N ASP A 65 -4.41 3.86 17.91
CA ASP A 65 -3.34 3.27 18.72
C ASP A 65 -1.96 3.61 18.14
N TYR A 66 -1.54 4.87 18.34
CA TYR A 66 -0.24 5.37 17.88
C TYR A 66 0.97 4.61 18.43
N GLN A 67 0.84 3.99 19.60
CA GLN A 67 1.95 3.28 20.23
C GLN A 67 2.34 1.99 19.50
N GLU A 68 1.39 1.29 18.89
CA GLU A 68 1.66 0.08 18.11
C GLU A 68 2.37 0.37 16.77
N TRP A 69 2.23 1.59 16.26
CA TRP A 69 2.88 1.99 15.01
C TRP A 69 4.38 2.12 15.13
N GLU A 70 4.88 2.58 16.28
CA GLU A 70 6.31 2.82 16.48
C GLU A 70 7.14 1.56 16.36
N ASP A 71 6.60 0.42 16.76
CA ASP A 71 7.31 -0.86 16.72
C ASP A 71 7.45 -1.44 15.31
N TYR A 72 6.55 -1.07 14.41
CA TYR A 72 6.48 -1.62 13.05
C TYR A 72 6.91 -0.64 11.97
N LEU A 73 7.08 0.62 12.32
CA LEU A 73 7.56 1.60 11.36
C LEU A 73 9.00 1.30 10.92
N PRO A 74 9.33 1.70 9.68
CA PRO A 74 10.70 1.56 9.20
C PRO A 74 11.69 2.20 10.16
N ARG A 75 12.73 1.44 10.48
CA ARG A 75 13.80 1.89 11.38
C ARG A 75 14.96 2.44 10.54
N LYS A 76 15.88 3.14 11.21
CA LYS A 76 17.12 3.64 10.61
C LYS A 76 17.90 2.55 9.84
N THR A 77 17.83 1.31 10.30
CA THR A 77 18.48 0.17 9.66
C THR A 77 17.84 -0.25 8.35
N ASP A 78 16.61 0.21 8.08
CA ASP A 78 15.87 -0.08 6.86
C ASP A 78 16.12 1.07 5.86
N GLU A 79 17.08 0.90 4.97
CA GLU A 79 17.45 1.96 4.02
C GLU A 79 16.38 2.22 2.96
N ARG A 80 15.75 1.16 2.47
CA ARG A 80 14.71 1.23 1.42
C ARG A 80 13.49 0.44 1.87
N VAL A 81 12.35 1.11 1.94
CA VAL A 81 11.09 0.53 2.41
C VAL A 81 10.00 0.76 1.38
N LEU A 82 9.26 -0.28 1.06
CA LEU A 82 8.06 -0.20 0.23
C LEU A 82 6.83 -0.37 1.10
N ILE A 83 5.95 0.64 1.09
CA ILE A 83 4.67 0.61 1.80
C ILE A 83 3.57 0.32 0.80
N VAL A 84 2.75 -0.69 1.09
CA VAL A 84 1.74 -1.22 0.19
C VAL A 84 0.35 -1.10 0.81
N ASP A 85 -0.59 -0.57 0.04
CA ASP A 85 -2.01 -0.61 0.33
C ASP A 85 -2.79 -1.11 -0.90
N ASP A 86 -4.07 -1.40 -0.74
CA ASP A 86 -4.94 -1.81 -1.85
C ASP A 86 -5.30 -0.62 -2.75
N ILE A 87 -5.65 0.49 -2.14
CA ILE A 87 -6.02 1.74 -2.84
C ILE A 87 -5.46 2.96 -2.12
N CYS A 88 -4.91 3.88 -2.88
CA CYS A 88 -4.67 5.25 -2.44
C CYS A 88 -5.91 6.08 -2.81
N ASP A 89 -6.83 6.22 -1.85
CA ASP A 89 -8.13 6.86 -2.05
C ASP A 89 -8.09 8.36 -1.74
N SER A 90 -8.09 8.73 -0.47
CA SER A 90 -7.91 10.13 -0.05
C SER A 90 -6.44 10.53 0.07
N GLY A 91 -5.54 9.57 0.10
CA GLY A 91 -4.13 9.78 0.36
C GLY A 91 -3.79 10.02 1.84
N GLU A 92 -4.80 10.08 2.70
CA GLU A 92 -4.62 10.42 4.11
C GLU A 92 -3.71 9.45 4.85
N THR A 93 -3.88 8.16 4.62
CA THR A 93 -3.06 7.12 5.26
C THR A 93 -1.59 7.25 4.85
N PHE A 94 -1.32 7.42 3.57
CA PHE A 94 0.05 7.59 3.07
C PHE A 94 0.67 8.91 3.54
N HIS A 95 -0.09 9.99 3.56
CA HIS A 95 0.37 11.26 4.11
C HIS A 95 0.76 11.15 5.59
N LYS A 96 -0.05 10.48 6.38
CA LYS A 96 0.22 10.26 7.81
C LYS A 96 1.49 9.45 8.03
N ILE A 97 1.64 8.35 7.32
CA ILE A 97 2.85 7.52 7.41
C ILE A 97 4.09 8.32 7.01
N LYS A 98 4.01 9.06 5.91
CA LYS A 98 5.10 9.91 5.43
C LYS A 98 5.47 10.99 6.45
N SER A 99 4.49 11.65 7.04
CA SER A 99 4.70 12.66 8.09
C SER A 99 5.32 12.04 9.34
N TYR A 100 4.86 10.87 9.73
CA TYR A 100 5.38 10.16 10.90
C TYR A 100 6.81 9.72 10.72
N ILE A 101 7.17 9.26 9.55
CA ILE A 101 8.54 8.88 9.21
C ILE A 101 9.47 10.11 9.21
N LYS A 102 8.98 11.26 8.75
CA LYS A 102 9.75 12.50 8.64
C LYS A 102 9.75 13.35 9.91
N GLY A 103 8.84 13.09 10.84
CA GLY A 103 8.65 13.92 12.03
C GLY A 103 9.65 13.63 13.15
N PRO A 104 9.84 14.59 14.09
CA PRO A 104 10.67 14.38 15.25
C PRO A 104 10.01 13.34 16.17
N ARG A 105 10.71 12.24 16.42
CA ARG A 105 10.30 11.24 17.41
C ARG A 105 10.85 11.64 18.77
N LEU A 106 9.97 11.71 19.76
CA LEU A 106 10.28 12.19 21.11
C LEU A 106 11.42 11.44 21.83
N ASN A 107 11.76 10.23 21.40
CA ASN A 107 12.72 9.36 22.10
C ASN A 107 13.77 8.69 21.21
N GLN A 108 13.96 9.12 19.97
CA GLN A 108 14.97 8.53 19.08
C GLN A 108 15.76 9.60 18.32
N PRO A 109 17.07 9.42 18.13
CA PRO A 109 17.84 10.31 17.29
C PRO A 109 17.31 10.33 15.84
N LEU A 110 17.31 11.50 15.26
CA LEU A 110 16.72 11.94 13.99
C LEU A 110 17.22 11.24 12.71
N GLU A 111 17.63 9.98 12.78
CA GLU A 111 18.12 9.30 11.60
C GLU A 111 17.04 8.36 11.03
N LEU A 112 16.49 8.76 9.93
CA LEU A 112 15.37 8.10 9.23
C LEU A 112 15.86 7.12 8.17
N PRO A 113 15.03 6.15 7.75
CA PRO A 113 15.32 5.35 6.58
C PRO A 113 15.56 6.27 5.38
N VAL A 114 16.46 5.88 4.54
CA VAL A 114 16.96 6.71 3.46
C VAL A 114 15.88 6.93 2.40
N GLU A 115 15.08 5.91 2.10
CA GLU A 115 14.09 5.99 1.05
C GLU A 115 12.85 5.15 1.36
N VAL A 116 11.69 5.80 1.32
CA VAL A 116 10.39 5.17 1.48
C VAL A 116 9.56 5.45 0.23
N ARG A 117 9.06 4.38 -0.40
CA ARG A 117 8.15 4.47 -1.53
C ARG A 117 6.83 3.82 -1.22
N PHE A 118 5.79 4.28 -1.90
CA PHE A 118 4.41 3.87 -1.70
C PHE A 118 3.89 3.19 -2.96
N ALA A 119 3.19 2.07 -2.78
CA ALA A 119 2.53 1.35 -3.85
C ALA A 119 1.08 1.04 -3.50
N SER A 120 0.20 1.08 -4.48
CA SER A 120 -1.18 0.64 -4.37
C SER A 120 -1.63 -0.02 -5.67
N LEU A 121 -2.63 -0.91 -5.59
CA LEU A 121 -3.24 -1.49 -6.79
C LEU A 121 -4.04 -0.43 -7.56
N TRP A 122 -4.78 0.37 -6.82
CA TRP A 122 -5.61 1.46 -7.36
C TRP A 122 -5.15 2.80 -6.81
N TRP A 123 -5.28 3.83 -7.64
CA TRP A 123 -5.07 5.22 -7.27
C TRP A 123 -6.26 6.06 -7.67
N ASN A 124 -6.84 6.78 -6.70
CA ASN A 124 -7.80 7.83 -6.96
C ASN A 124 -7.04 9.11 -7.34
N ASN A 125 -7.05 9.46 -8.61
CA ASN A 125 -6.30 10.59 -9.14
C ASN A 125 -6.85 11.97 -8.71
N GLU A 126 -7.98 11.99 -8.02
CA GLU A 126 -8.55 13.21 -7.42
C GLU A 126 -7.95 13.53 -6.06
N CYS A 127 -7.20 12.60 -5.44
CA CYS A 127 -6.49 12.89 -4.20
C CYS A 127 -5.13 13.58 -4.48
N ASP A 128 -4.60 14.22 -3.44
CA ASP A 128 -3.36 14.98 -3.52
C ASP A 128 -2.09 14.15 -3.29
N PHE A 129 -2.21 12.84 -3.18
CA PHE A 129 -1.09 11.92 -3.04
C PHE A 129 -1.01 11.00 -4.25
N GLU A 130 0.10 11.03 -4.96
CA GLU A 130 0.38 10.08 -6.04
C GLU A 130 1.36 9.02 -5.53
N PRO A 131 0.96 7.73 -5.49
CA PRO A 131 1.88 6.66 -5.15
C PRO A 131 3.02 6.54 -6.15
N HIS A 132 4.17 6.08 -5.72
CA HIS A 132 5.30 5.83 -6.62
C HIS A 132 4.99 4.73 -7.64
N TYR A 133 4.18 3.74 -7.21
CA TYR A 133 3.77 2.61 -8.04
C TYR A 133 2.28 2.37 -7.89
N TYR A 134 1.57 2.26 -8.99
CA TYR A 134 0.15 1.86 -9.05
C TYR A 134 -0.15 1.28 -10.44
N VAL A 135 -1.25 0.54 -10.56
CA VAL A 135 -1.65 -0.08 -11.83
C VAL A 135 -2.94 0.54 -12.35
N GLN A 136 -3.97 0.56 -11.53
CA GLN A 136 -5.28 1.07 -11.90
C GLN A 136 -5.47 2.50 -11.41
N GLU A 137 -6.11 3.31 -12.22
CA GLU A 137 -6.39 4.71 -11.93
C GLU A 137 -7.88 4.99 -12.08
N CYS A 138 -8.44 5.77 -11.17
CA CYS A 138 -9.83 6.19 -11.24
C CYS A 138 -10.01 7.62 -10.71
N ALA A 139 -11.05 8.28 -11.19
CA ALA A 139 -11.55 9.53 -10.64
C ALA A 139 -12.74 9.18 -9.73
N LYS A 140 -12.46 8.66 -8.54
CA LYS A 140 -13.42 7.98 -7.68
C LYS A 140 -14.64 8.83 -7.34
N ASP A 141 -14.41 10.08 -6.98
CA ASP A 141 -15.48 10.97 -6.54
C ASP A 141 -16.34 11.45 -7.71
N THR A 142 -15.73 11.81 -8.83
CA THR A 142 -16.43 12.23 -10.06
C THR A 142 -17.18 11.08 -10.72
N GLU A 143 -16.56 9.89 -10.81
CA GLU A 143 -17.16 8.72 -11.45
C GLU A 143 -18.10 7.94 -10.52
N GLY A 144 -18.08 8.20 -9.21
CA GLY A 144 -18.88 7.48 -8.22
C GLY A 144 -18.52 6.00 -8.11
N ILE A 145 -17.24 5.67 -8.24
CA ILE A 145 -16.75 4.29 -8.25
C ILE A 145 -16.44 3.82 -6.84
N TRP A 146 -16.86 2.60 -6.52
CA TRP A 146 -16.44 1.89 -5.31
C TRP A 146 -15.78 0.57 -5.71
N ILE A 147 -14.54 0.38 -5.31
CA ILE A 147 -13.79 -0.83 -5.64
C ILE A 147 -14.06 -1.90 -4.59
N HIS A 148 -14.58 -3.04 -5.02
CA HIS A 148 -14.72 -4.23 -4.19
C HIS A 148 -13.54 -5.16 -4.45
N PHE A 149 -12.68 -5.29 -3.46
CA PHE A 149 -11.52 -6.16 -3.54
C PHE A 149 -11.90 -7.63 -3.31
N PRO A 150 -11.20 -8.59 -3.91
CA PRO A 150 -11.61 -10.00 -3.89
C PRO A 150 -11.57 -10.65 -2.49
N TRP A 151 -10.82 -10.11 -1.54
CA TRP A 151 -10.81 -10.58 -0.15
C TRP A 151 -11.95 -9.99 0.70
N GLU A 152 -12.63 -8.94 0.22
CA GLU A 152 -13.82 -8.41 0.85
C GLU A 152 -15.03 -9.25 0.44
N HIS A 153 -15.89 -9.58 1.37
CA HIS A 153 -17.12 -10.36 1.09
C HIS A 153 -16.91 -11.61 0.24
N TRP A 154 -15.73 -12.24 0.35
CA TRP A 154 -15.33 -13.39 -0.47
C TRP A 154 -16.33 -14.58 -0.37
N TRP A 155 -17.03 -14.70 0.75
CA TRP A 155 -18.05 -15.74 0.96
C TRP A 155 -19.32 -15.52 0.14
N ASN A 156 -19.54 -14.35 -0.42
CA ASN A 156 -20.66 -14.04 -1.31
C ASN A 156 -20.29 -14.13 -2.80
N ALA A 157 -19.07 -14.46 -3.12
CA ALA A 157 -18.63 -14.62 -4.49
C ALA A 157 -19.32 -15.83 -5.13
N PRO A 158 -19.87 -15.74 -6.35
CA PRO A 158 -20.37 -16.91 -7.05
C PRO A 158 -19.22 -17.89 -7.27
N VAL A 159 -19.47 -19.14 -6.95
CA VAL A 159 -18.53 -20.25 -7.13
C VAL A 159 -18.33 -20.50 -8.63
#